data_2498fed9db5067c792c83582d6ff85bd
#
_entry.id   2498fed9db5067c792c83582d6ff85bd
#
_cell.length_a   1.000
_cell.length_b   1.000
_cell.length_c   1.000
_cell.angle_alpha   90.00
_cell.angle_beta   90.00
_cell.angle_gamma   90.00
#
_symmetry.space_group_name_H-M   'P 1'
#
loop_
_entity.id
_entity.type
_entity.pdbx_description
1 polymer ?
#
loop_
_entity_poly.entity_id
_entity_poly.type
_entity_poly.pdbx_seq_one_letter_code
_entity_poly.pdbx_strand_id
1 'polypeptide(L)'
;MKTLWQTLTLCFLFIGCTTVGIPNKAAIKDINFGPPEKLHLCIYKDVTISDEQAEEIILALQTEFSHFGIEIEIPWVKPWKRPAFSGNEILNNFVSCPLESPCDRLLALVGRNFGDFLWGLIMPEVHGAVENVSMTKGFTIAEIGSFNQVLSMGSAARIAIHETYHLLGCDHGLDPKPCYEKIAKLKKIARKRRLAGHDFFPSVPLNHRVLETRHDVEKKLEPFQNKLLTCEIVPR
;
A
#
# COMPACT_ATOMS: atom_id res chain seq x y z
N MET A 1 -16.31 15.20 -38.47
CA MET A 1 -16.17 13.78 -38.07
C MET A 1 -14.73 13.35 -37.74
N LYS A 2 -13.68 13.83 -38.40
CA LYS A 2 -12.26 13.47 -38.09
C LYS A 2 -11.76 13.96 -36.73
N THR A 3 -12.20 15.11 -36.25
CA THR A 3 -11.82 15.69 -34.94
C THR A 3 -12.39 14.92 -33.76
N LEU A 4 -13.60 14.36 -33.87
CA LEU A 4 -14.23 13.56 -32.80
C LEU A 4 -13.49 12.25 -32.55
N TRP A 5 -13.00 11.59 -33.61
CA TRP A 5 -12.20 10.37 -33.50
C TRP A 5 -10.82 10.61 -32.86
N GLN A 6 -10.18 11.74 -33.16
CA GLN A 6 -8.88 12.09 -32.56
C GLN A 6 -9.01 12.37 -31.04
N THR A 7 -10.11 13.00 -30.62
CA THR A 7 -10.35 13.26 -29.19
C THR A 7 -10.66 11.96 -28.44
N LEU A 8 -11.41 11.04 -29.07
CA LEU A 8 -11.70 9.72 -28.46
C LEU A 8 -10.43 8.86 -28.32
N THR A 9 -9.54 8.89 -29.32
CA THR A 9 -8.26 8.15 -29.26
C THR A 9 -7.32 8.71 -28.21
N LEU A 10 -7.33 10.03 -27.97
CA LEU A 10 -6.51 10.66 -26.94
C LEU A 10 -6.95 10.29 -25.51
N CYS A 11 -8.27 10.13 -25.29
CA CYS A 11 -8.78 9.70 -23.99
C CYS A 11 -8.40 8.26 -23.61
N PHE A 12 -8.16 7.37 -24.58
CA PHE A 12 -7.70 5.99 -24.30
C PHE A 12 -6.22 5.88 -23.96
N LEU A 13 -5.40 6.91 -24.24
CA LEU A 13 -3.96 6.90 -23.95
C LEU A 13 -3.64 7.24 -22.49
N PHE A 14 -4.61 7.69 -21.70
CA PHE A 14 -4.44 8.01 -20.27
C PHE A 14 -4.94 6.94 -19.31
N ILE A 15 -5.44 5.82 -19.83
CA ILE A 15 -5.70 4.65 -18.98
C ILE A 15 -4.35 3.95 -18.79
N GLY A 16 -3.54 4.48 -17.89
CA GLY A 16 -2.32 3.82 -17.42
C GLY A 16 -2.73 2.53 -16.71
N CYS A 17 -2.90 1.45 -17.47
CA CYS A 17 -3.05 0.12 -16.90
C CYS A 17 -1.76 -0.26 -16.20
N THR A 18 -1.68 -0.01 -14.89
CA THR A 18 -0.64 -0.66 -14.10
C THR A 18 -1.08 -2.09 -13.83
N THR A 19 -0.19 -3.04 -14.06
CA THR A 19 -0.46 -4.46 -13.79
C THR A 19 -0.29 -4.81 -12.31
N VAL A 20 0.20 -3.88 -11.50
CA VAL A 20 0.34 -4.02 -10.05
C VAL A 20 -1.06 -4.08 -9.42
N GLY A 21 -1.35 -5.16 -8.68
CA GLY A 21 -2.66 -5.42 -8.08
C GLY A 21 -3.59 -6.28 -8.96
N ILE A 22 -3.12 -6.78 -10.10
CA ILE A 22 -3.82 -7.78 -10.91
C ILE A 22 -2.93 -9.02 -11.00
N PRO A 23 -3.25 -10.12 -10.29
CA PRO A 23 -2.41 -11.30 -10.26
C PRO A 23 -2.31 -11.95 -11.63
N ASN A 24 -1.11 -12.10 -12.14
CA ASN A 24 -0.85 -12.84 -13.37
C ASN A 24 -0.46 -14.28 -13.03
N LYS A 25 -1.43 -15.19 -13.09
CA LYS A 25 -1.23 -16.60 -12.74
C LYS A 25 -0.15 -17.29 -13.58
N ALA A 26 0.07 -16.87 -14.84
CA ALA A 26 1.11 -17.44 -15.69
C ALA A 26 2.50 -17.01 -15.16
N ALA A 27 2.70 -15.73 -14.89
CA ALA A 27 3.96 -15.23 -14.36
C ALA A 27 4.28 -15.79 -12.95
N ILE A 28 3.26 -16.05 -12.11
CA ILE A 28 3.42 -16.64 -10.77
C ILE A 28 4.00 -18.06 -10.86
N LYS A 29 3.58 -18.88 -11.84
CA LYS A 29 4.02 -20.28 -11.97
C LYS A 29 5.51 -20.44 -12.19
N ASP A 30 6.14 -19.46 -12.81
CA ASP A 30 7.56 -19.53 -13.21
C ASP A 30 8.50 -19.06 -12.08
N ILE A 31 7.95 -18.60 -10.96
CA ILE A 31 8.72 -18.01 -9.85
C ILE A 31 8.62 -18.90 -8.61
N ASN A 32 9.79 -19.28 -8.09
CA ASN A 32 9.86 -20.01 -6.83
C ASN A 32 9.82 -19.04 -5.64
N PHE A 33 8.67 -18.91 -5.00
CA PHE A 33 8.51 -18.09 -3.81
C PHE A 33 9.00 -18.76 -2.52
N GLY A 34 9.43 -20.00 -2.57
CA GLY A 34 9.83 -20.74 -1.38
C GLY A 34 8.66 -21.02 -0.43
N PRO A 35 8.95 -21.45 0.81
CA PRO A 35 7.91 -21.70 1.80
C PRO A 35 7.23 -20.42 2.27
N PRO A 36 6.04 -20.54 2.93
CA PRO A 36 5.33 -19.39 3.49
C PRO A 36 6.18 -18.58 4.47
N GLU A 37 5.98 -17.26 4.45
CA GLU A 37 6.60 -16.30 5.35
C GLU A 37 5.56 -15.29 5.85
N LYS A 38 5.66 -14.93 7.13
CA LYS A 38 4.74 -13.99 7.78
C LYS A 38 5.15 -12.55 7.52
N LEU A 39 4.16 -11.72 7.23
CA LEU A 39 4.27 -10.26 7.14
C LEU A 39 3.30 -9.64 8.14
N HIS A 40 3.80 -8.91 9.12
CA HIS A 40 2.97 -8.19 10.08
C HIS A 40 2.58 -6.82 9.51
N LEU A 41 1.35 -6.72 9.04
CA LEU A 41 0.78 -5.48 8.53
C LEU A 41 -0.09 -4.85 9.62
N CYS A 42 0.35 -3.72 10.16
CA CYS A 42 -0.41 -2.99 11.17
C CYS A 42 -1.27 -1.91 10.51
N ILE A 43 -2.52 -1.80 10.95
CA ILE A 43 -3.52 -0.97 10.29
C ILE A 43 -3.93 0.19 11.19
N TYR A 44 -3.85 1.40 10.64
CA TYR A 44 -4.55 2.56 11.16
C TYR A 44 -5.86 2.73 10.40
N LYS A 45 -6.97 2.74 11.12
CA LYS A 45 -8.31 2.83 10.53
C LYS A 45 -8.93 4.19 10.86
N ASP A 46 -9.27 4.97 9.82
CA ASP A 46 -10.03 6.20 10.01
C ASP A 46 -11.35 5.88 10.73
N VAL A 47 -11.74 6.75 11.63
CA VAL A 47 -12.97 6.59 12.43
C VAL A 47 -14.24 6.52 11.59
N THR A 48 -14.19 6.99 10.35
CA THR A 48 -15.31 6.94 9.40
C THR A 48 -15.47 5.58 8.73
N ILE A 49 -14.45 4.72 8.77
CA ILE A 49 -14.47 3.39 8.16
C ILE A 49 -15.08 2.39 9.15
N SER A 50 -16.08 1.62 8.70
CA SER A 50 -16.67 0.57 9.52
C SER A 50 -15.71 -0.61 9.74
N ASP A 51 -15.98 -1.42 10.76
CA ASP A 51 -15.17 -2.60 11.02
C ASP A 51 -15.34 -3.63 9.91
N GLU A 52 -16.55 -3.78 9.37
CA GLU A 52 -16.86 -4.69 8.26
C GLU A 52 -16.09 -4.32 6.98
N GLN A 53 -15.98 -3.02 6.67
CA GLN A 53 -15.18 -2.55 5.52
C GLN A 53 -13.70 -2.85 5.70
N ALA A 54 -13.19 -2.65 6.92
CA ALA A 54 -11.79 -2.95 7.23
C ALA A 54 -11.51 -4.46 7.12
N GLU A 55 -12.40 -5.31 7.64
CA GLU A 55 -12.30 -6.77 7.56
C GLU A 55 -12.35 -7.27 6.12
N GLU A 56 -13.22 -6.71 5.26
CA GLU A 56 -13.28 -7.05 3.84
C GLU A 56 -11.94 -6.75 3.14
N ILE A 57 -11.35 -5.59 3.41
CA ILE A 57 -10.05 -5.20 2.86
C ILE A 57 -8.95 -6.14 3.37
N ILE A 58 -8.91 -6.44 4.66
CA ILE A 58 -7.94 -7.36 5.26
C ILE A 58 -8.02 -8.74 4.63
N LEU A 59 -9.22 -9.29 4.49
CA LEU A 59 -9.44 -10.61 3.88
C LEU A 59 -8.96 -10.64 2.41
N ALA A 60 -9.21 -9.56 1.66
CA ALA A 60 -8.74 -9.42 0.30
C ALA A 60 -7.21 -9.37 0.21
N LEU A 61 -6.54 -8.65 1.12
CA LEU A 61 -5.08 -8.63 1.23
C LEU A 61 -4.51 -10.01 1.54
N GLN A 62 -5.05 -10.69 2.54
CA GLN A 62 -4.63 -12.04 2.92
C GLN A 62 -4.79 -13.03 1.76
N THR A 63 -5.91 -12.96 1.05
CA THR A 63 -6.20 -13.82 -0.11
C THR A 63 -5.19 -13.57 -1.23
N GLU A 64 -4.97 -12.31 -1.61
CA GLU A 64 -4.08 -11.94 -2.71
C GLU A 64 -2.64 -12.38 -2.42
N PHE A 65 -2.11 -12.03 -1.26
CA PHE A 65 -0.70 -12.28 -0.94
C PHE A 65 -0.40 -13.74 -0.58
N SER A 66 -1.43 -14.54 -0.27
CA SER A 66 -1.31 -16.00 -0.13
C SER A 66 -0.78 -16.67 -1.41
N HIS A 67 -1.08 -16.12 -2.60
CA HIS A 67 -0.58 -16.62 -3.88
C HIS A 67 0.96 -16.57 -3.99
N PHE A 68 1.59 -15.68 -3.23
CA PHE A 68 3.04 -15.55 -3.14
C PHE A 68 3.62 -16.27 -1.92
N GLY A 69 2.77 -16.99 -1.17
CA GLY A 69 3.14 -17.58 0.12
C GLY A 69 3.53 -16.54 1.16
N ILE A 70 2.90 -15.35 1.13
CA ILE A 70 2.96 -14.36 2.20
C ILE A 70 1.71 -14.51 3.05
N GLU A 71 1.92 -14.81 4.34
CA GLU A 71 0.87 -14.85 5.35
C GLU A 71 0.78 -13.47 6.00
N ILE A 72 -0.20 -12.66 5.58
CA ILE A 72 -0.44 -11.36 6.20
C ILE A 72 -1.10 -11.57 7.55
N GLU A 73 -0.39 -11.24 8.62
CA GLU A 73 -0.93 -11.15 9.99
C GLU A 73 -1.19 -9.68 10.33
N ILE A 74 -2.34 -9.43 10.99
CA ILE A 74 -2.73 -8.09 11.44
C ILE A 74 -2.59 -8.04 12.97
N PRO A 75 -1.44 -7.62 13.51
CA PRO A 75 -1.22 -7.56 14.95
C PRO A 75 -2.21 -6.65 15.67
N TRP A 76 -2.60 -5.56 15.01
CA TRP A 76 -3.60 -4.64 15.54
C TRP A 76 -4.23 -3.78 14.42
N VAL A 77 -5.45 -3.33 14.70
CA VAL A 77 -6.14 -2.24 13.99
C VAL A 77 -6.37 -1.13 15.01
N LYS A 78 -5.72 0.03 14.82
CA LYS A 78 -5.85 1.17 15.72
C LYS A 78 -6.73 2.25 15.10
N PRO A 79 -7.64 2.86 15.87
CA PRO A 79 -8.41 3.99 15.38
C PRO A 79 -7.47 5.17 15.13
N TRP A 80 -7.70 5.86 14.02
CA TRP A 80 -6.92 6.99 13.58
C TRP A 80 -7.85 8.05 13.00
N LYS A 81 -7.45 9.28 13.06
CA LYS A 81 -8.17 10.38 12.44
C LYS A 81 -7.34 10.92 11.29
N ARG A 82 -7.90 10.97 10.11
CA ARG A 82 -7.28 11.57 8.94
C ARG A 82 -6.82 13.00 9.26
N PRO A 83 -5.51 13.31 9.16
CA PRO A 83 -4.97 14.59 9.62
C PRO A 83 -5.17 15.72 8.63
N ALA A 84 -5.41 15.41 7.34
CA ALA A 84 -5.38 16.41 6.28
C ALA A 84 -6.29 16.03 5.10
N PHE A 85 -6.44 16.98 4.17
CA PHE A 85 -7.27 16.82 2.98
C PHE A 85 -6.51 16.16 1.82
N SER A 86 -5.29 16.62 1.51
CA SER A 86 -4.53 16.14 0.36
C SER A 86 -3.79 14.84 0.64
N GLY A 87 -3.66 13.97 -0.37
CA GLY A 87 -2.92 12.72 -0.26
C GLY A 87 -1.46 12.90 0.19
N ASN A 88 -0.81 13.96 -0.28
CA ASN A 88 0.56 14.28 0.15
C ASN A 88 0.64 14.65 1.64
N GLU A 89 -0.30 15.42 2.15
CA GLU A 89 -0.35 15.77 3.57
C GLU A 89 -0.70 14.56 4.43
N ILE A 90 -1.63 13.70 3.97
CA ILE A 90 -1.95 12.44 4.63
C ILE A 90 -0.69 11.58 4.74
N LEU A 91 0.02 11.36 3.65
CA LEU A 91 1.24 10.54 3.63
C LEU A 91 2.34 11.14 4.50
N ASN A 92 2.61 12.46 4.40
CA ASN A 92 3.63 13.14 5.20
C ASN A 92 3.35 13.03 6.71
N ASN A 93 2.08 13.14 7.12
CA ASN A 93 1.69 12.91 8.50
C ASN A 93 1.89 11.44 8.90
N PHE A 94 1.49 10.52 8.03
CA PHE A 94 1.55 9.10 8.32
C PHE A 94 2.99 8.57 8.40
N VAL A 95 3.92 9.15 7.65
CA VAL A 95 5.36 8.85 7.76
C VAL A 95 5.91 9.10 9.17
N SER A 96 5.32 10.04 9.91
CA SER A 96 5.70 10.34 11.30
C SER A 96 5.18 9.30 12.31
N CYS A 97 4.27 8.39 11.93
CA CYS A 97 3.84 7.30 12.79
C CYS A 97 4.98 6.27 12.96
N PRO A 98 5.37 5.91 14.20
CA PRO A 98 6.49 5.01 14.41
C PRO A 98 6.19 3.59 13.93
N LEU A 99 7.17 2.95 13.29
CA LEU A 99 7.10 1.54 12.92
C LEU A 99 7.59 0.69 14.11
N GLU A 100 6.67 0.37 15.01
CA GLU A 100 6.96 -0.38 16.22
C GLU A 100 6.81 -1.90 16.02
N SER A 101 7.50 -2.69 16.87
CA SER A 101 7.28 -4.14 16.92
C SER A 101 5.84 -4.45 17.36
N PRO A 102 5.19 -5.47 16.77
CA PRO A 102 5.71 -6.42 15.79
C PRO A 102 5.56 -5.99 14.32
N CYS A 103 5.13 -4.76 14.01
CA CYS A 103 4.78 -4.31 12.67
C CYS A 103 5.96 -4.34 11.71
N ASP A 104 5.75 -4.87 10.53
CA ASP A 104 6.68 -4.80 9.40
C ASP A 104 6.30 -3.68 8.44
N ARG A 105 5.00 -3.41 8.33
CA ARG A 105 4.41 -2.38 7.47
C ARG A 105 3.27 -1.69 8.21
N LEU A 106 3.06 -0.42 7.86
CA LEU A 106 1.91 0.37 8.30
C LEU A 106 1.04 0.73 7.09
N LEU A 107 -0.25 0.46 7.18
CA LEU A 107 -1.24 0.86 6.18
C LEU A 107 -2.36 1.66 6.87
N ALA A 108 -2.61 2.89 6.39
CA ALA A 108 -3.77 3.65 6.83
C ALA A 108 -4.95 3.40 5.88
N LEU A 109 -6.08 2.98 6.43
CA LEU A 109 -7.37 2.95 5.74
C LEU A 109 -8.03 4.30 5.96
N VAL A 110 -8.15 5.09 4.90
CA VAL A 110 -8.60 6.48 4.95
C VAL A 110 -10.02 6.58 4.41
N GLY A 111 -10.90 7.17 5.21
CA GLY A 111 -12.26 7.49 4.78
C GLY A 111 -12.31 8.73 3.90
N ARG A 112 -13.44 8.93 3.27
CA ARG A 112 -13.74 10.12 2.47
C ARG A 112 -14.52 11.15 3.27
N ASN A 113 -14.31 12.41 2.95
CA ASN A 113 -15.16 13.49 3.41
C ASN A 113 -15.86 14.18 2.23
N PHE A 114 -16.82 15.07 2.52
CA PHE A 114 -17.57 15.77 1.49
C PHE A 114 -16.67 16.60 0.55
N GLY A 115 -15.56 17.13 1.06
CA GLY A 115 -14.59 17.87 0.26
C GLY A 115 -13.89 16.98 -0.79
N ASP A 116 -13.60 15.73 -0.45
CA ASP A 116 -13.00 14.75 -1.40
C ASP A 116 -13.94 14.50 -2.58
N PHE A 117 -15.25 14.40 -2.30
CA PHE A 117 -16.26 14.22 -3.35
C PHE A 117 -16.28 15.42 -4.31
N LEU A 118 -16.29 16.64 -3.80
CA LEU A 118 -16.27 17.84 -4.63
C LEU A 118 -14.97 17.98 -5.41
N TRP A 119 -13.84 17.66 -4.77
CA TRP A 119 -12.54 17.71 -5.42
C TRP A 119 -12.41 16.69 -6.54
N GLY A 120 -12.87 15.47 -6.34
CA GLY A 120 -12.86 14.38 -7.33
C GLY A 120 -13.70 14.66 -8.59
N LEU A 121 -14.60 15.66 -8.56
CA LEU A 121 -15.31 16.13 -9.75
C LEU A 121 -14.44 17.00 -10.67
N ILE A 122 -13.37 17.61 -10.14
CA ILE A 122 -12.55 18.62 -10.82
C ILE A 122 -11.14 18.12 -11.11
N MET A 123 -10.57 17.31 -10.21
CA MET A 123 -9.18 16.88 -10.25
C MET A 123 -9.04 15.35 -10.17
N PRO A 124 -7.98 14.76 -10.75
CA PRO A 124 -7.66 13.36 -10.55
C PRO A 124 -7.45 13.07 -9.06
N GLU A 125 -8.13 12.08 -8.58
CA GLU A 125 -8.08 11.69 -7.17
C GLU A 125 -6.93 10.73 -6.90
N VAL A 126 -6.17 10.98 -5.83
CA VAL A 126 -5.16 10.04 -5.34
C VAL A 126 -5.86 9.01 -4.47
N HIS A 127 -5.92 7.77 -4.95
CA HIS A 127 -6.64 6.69 -4.27
C HIS A 127 -5.81 6.01 -3.17
N GLY A 128 -4.49 6.19 -3.19
CA GLY A 128 -3.55 5.69 -2.20
C GLY A 128 -2.15 6.15 -2.53
N ALA A 129 -1.23 5.99 -1.61
CA ALA A 129 0.18 6.21 -1.83
C ALA A 129 1.03 5.51 -0.76
N VAL A 130 2.23 5.11 -1.17
CA VAL A 130 3.28 4.58 -0.29
C VAL A 130 4.49 5.49 -0.38
N GLU A 131 5.11 5.78 0.76
CA GLU A 131 6.36 6.54 0.77
C GLU A 131 7.48 5.75 0.08
N ASN A 132 8.28 6.42 -0.72
CA ASN A 132 9.28 5.79 -1.59
C ASN A 132 10.66 5.64 -0.95
N VAL A 133 10.83 6.12 0.28
CA VAL A 133 12.10 6.16 1.01
C VAL A 133 12.42 4.81 1.65
N SER A 134 11.42 4.17 2.26
CA SER A 134 11.55 2.86 2.90
C SER A 134 10.56 1.82 2.38
N MET A 135 9.48 2.22 1.72
CA MET A 135 8.39 1.35 1.28
C MET A 135 7.73 0.58 2.45
N THR A 136 7.58 1.23 3.60
CA THR A 136 7.02 0.60 4.79
C THR A 136 5.74 1.24 5.29
N LYS A 137 5.45 2.47 4.86
CA LYS A 137 4.28 3.22 5.31
C LYS A 137 3.49 3.73 4.11
N GLY A 138 2.18 3.55 4.14
CA GLY A 138 1.30 4.00 3.06
C GLY A 138 -0.14 4.13 3.52
N PHE A 139 -0.96 4.77 2.67
CA PHE A 139 -2.39 4.86 2.91
C PHE A 139 -3.17 4.42 1.67
N THR A 140 -4.42 4.04 1.88
CA THR A 140 -5.38 3.71 0.84
C THR A 140 -6.74 4.32 1.18
N ILE A 141 -7.46 4.82 0.17
CA ILE A 141 -8.85 5.23 0.34
C ILE A 141 -9.72 3.97 0.44
N ALA A 142 -10.36 3.80 1.59
CA ALA A 142 -11.15 2.62 1.92
C ALA A 142 -12.64 2.74 1.57
N GLU A 143 -13.08 3.89 1.05
CA GLU A 143 -14.45 4.13 0.61
C GLU A 143 -14.52 4.38 -0.89
N ILE A 144 -15.44 3.70 -1.58
CA ILE A 144 -15.75 3.97 -2.97
C ILE A 144 -16.76 5.10 -3.04
N GLY A 145 -16.35 6.27 -3.53
CA GLY A 145 -17.20 7.44 -3.53
C GLY A 145 -17.57 8.00 -4.91
N SER A 146 -16.88 7.59 -5.99
CA SER A 146 -17.12 8.16 -7.31
C SER A 146 -17.26 7.12 -8.40
N PHE A 147 -18.05 7.44 -9.42
CA PHE A 147 -18.20 6.62 -10.62
C PHE A 147 -16.84 6.39 -11.32
N ASN A 148 -15.96 7.38 -11.31
CA ASN A 148 -14.62 7.27 -11.87
C ASN A 148 -13.75 6.26 -11.13
N GLN A 149 -13.89 6.11 -9.83
CA GLN A 149 -13.16 5.15 -9.02
C GLN A 149 -13.61 3.71 -9.34
N VAL A 150 -14.92 3.49 -9.51
CA VAL A 150 -15.45 2.20 -9.94
C VAL A 150 -14.91 1.80 -11.31
N LEU A 151 -14.79 2.75 -12.23
CA LEU A 151 -14.26 2.50 -13.57
C LEU A 151 -12.74 2.25 -13.58
N SER A 152 -11.96 2.93 -12.72
CA SER A 152 -10.49 2.86 -12.77
C SER A 152 -9.91 1.74 -11.91
N MET A 153 -10.38 1.56 -10.68
CA MET A 153 -9.78 0.64 -9.70
C MET A 153 -10.73 -0.47 -9.23
N GLY A 154 -12.02 -0.34 -9.42
CA GLY A 154 -13.02 -1.35 -9.14
C GLY A 154 -13.49 -1.41 -7.68
N SER A 155 -12.62 -1.47 -6.68
CA SER A 155 -13.01 -1.55 -5.26
C SER A 155 -11.93 -1.01 -4.33
N ALA A 156 -12.32 -0.65 -3.09
CA ALA A 156 -11.38 -0.24 -2.03
C ALA A 156 -10.35 -1.34 -1.74
N ALA A 157 -10.76 -2.59 -1.74
CA ALA A 157 -9.88 -3.73 -1.56
C ALA A 157 -8.79 -3.81 -2.65
N ARG A 158 -9.14 -3.53 -3.92
CA ARG A 158 -8.15 -3.51 -5.02
C ARG A 158 -7.14 -2.39 -4.87
N ILE A 159 -7.56 -1.23 -4.40
CA ILE A 159 -6.64 -0.12 -4.10
C ILE A 159 -5.69 -0.53 -2.98
N ALA A 160 -6.21 -1.11 -1.89
CA ALA A 160 -5.39 -1.58 -0.80
C ALA A 160 -4.38 -2.67 -1.22
N ILE A 161 -4.79 -3.59 -2.09
CA ILE A 161 -3.90 -4.59 -2.70
C ILE A 161 -2.79 -3.89 -3.49
N HIS A 162 -3.14 -2.91 -4.33
CA HIS A 162 -2.20 -2.14 -5.13
C HIS A 162 -1.15 -1.45 -4.25
N GLU A 163 -1.58 -0.73 -3.22
CA GLU A 163 -0.67 -0.05 -2.29
C GLU A 163 0.19 -1.05 -1.51
N THR A 164 -0.35 -2.23 -1.18
CA THR A 164 0.42 -3.27 -0.49
C THR A 164 1.51 -3.88 -1.37
N TYR A 165 1.30 -3.98 -2.69
CA TYR A 165 2.40 -4.31 -3.61
C TYR A 165 3.52 -3.26 -3.54
N HIS A 166 3.19 -1.97 -3.44
CA HIS A 166 4.19 -0.93 -3.22
C HIS A 166 4.89 -1.06 -1.88
N LEU A 167 4.17 -1.40 -0.80
CA LEU A 167 4.78 -1.72 0.50
C LEU A 167 5.76 -2.90 0.43
N LEU A 168 5.65 -3.76 -0.57
CA LEU A 168 6.60 -4.83 -0.87
C LEU A 168 7.68 -4.41 -1.90
N GLY A 169 7.75 -3.11 -2.21
CA GLY A 169 8.78 -2.54 -3.08
C GLY A 169 8.50 -2.69 -4.58
N CYS A 170 7.29 -3.06 -4.97
CA CYS A 170 6.92 -3.13 -6.39
C CYS A 170 6.74 -1.73 -6.98
N ASP A 171 7.19 -1.58 -8.22
CA ASP A 171 7.01 -0.38 -9.03
C ASP A 171 5.80 -0.51 -9.96
N HIS A 172 5.34 0.62 -10.48
CA HIS A 172 4.44 0.63 -11.60
C HIS A 172 5.14 0.08 -12.86
N GLY A 173 4.55 -0.93 -13.48
CA GLY A 173 5.09 -1.53 -14.71
C GLY A 173 4.03 -2.29 -15.46
N LEU A 174 4.24 -2.49 -16.76
CA LEU A 174 3.35 -3.30 -17.60
C LEU A 174 3.60 -4.81 -17.40
N ASP A 175 4.83 -5.17 -17.01
CA ASP A 175 5.20 -6.55 -16.71
C ASP A 175 5.23 -6.75 -15.18
N PRO A 176 4.39 -7.65 -14.61
CA PRO A 176 4.39 -7.93 -13.18
C PRO A 176 5.57 -8.79 -12.72
N LYS A 177 6.30 -9.43 -13.63
CA LYS A 177 7.35 -10.38 -13.29
C LYS A 177 8.47 -9.79 -12.42
N PRO A 178 9.00 -8.56 -12.70
CA PRO A 178 10.01 -7.95 -11.81
C PRO A 178 9.51 -7.72 -10.38
N CYS A 179 8.22 -7.36 -10.22
CA CYS A 179 7.60 -7.23 -8.89
C CYS A 179 7.60 -8.58 -8.17
N TYR A 180 7.14 -9.65 -8.83
CA TYR A 180 7.04 -10.98 -8.24
C TYR A 180 8.41 -11.56 -7.88
N GLU A 181 9.43 -11.34 -8.71
CA GLU A 181 10.83 -11.72 -8.42
C GLU A 181 11.36 -10.95 -7.19
N LYS A 182 10.99 -9.66 -7.06
CA LYS A 182 11.33 -8.85 -5.88
C LYS A 182 10.69 -9.42 -4.61
N ILE A 183 9.41 -9.78 -4.65
CA ILE A 183 8.70 -10.43 -3.55
C ILE A 183 9.39 -11.75 -3.15
N ALA A 184 9.72 -12.60 -4.12
CA ALA A 184 10.43 -13.86 -3.87
C ALA A 184 11.79 -13.62 -3.21
N LYS A 185 12.53 -12.62 -3.66
CA LYS A 185 13.83 -12.22 -3.07
C LYS A 185 13.65 -11.73 -1.64
N LEU A 186 12.65 -10.89 -1.36
CA LEU A 186 12.35 -10.38 -0.01
C LEU A 186 12.02 -11.52 0.94
N LYS A 187 11.18 -12.47 0.53
CA LYS A 187 10.85 -13.66 1.32
C LYS A 187 12.10 -14.49 1.67
N LYS A 188 12.99 -14.68 0.70
CA LYS A 188 14.26 -15.40 0.94
C LYS A 188 15.11 -14.70 2.00
N ILE A 189 15.19 -13.37 1.96
CA ILE A 189 15.93 -12.57 2.96
C ILE A 189 15.22 -12.65 4.32
N ALA A 190 13.90 -12.47 4.37
CA ALA A 190 13.09 -12.56 5.59
C ALA A 190 13.31 -13.90 6.30
N ARG A 191 13.23 -15.00 5.56
CA ARG A 191 13.46 -16.34 6.09
C ARG A 191 14.86 -16.50 6.69
N LYS A 192 15.91 -16.08 5.95
CA LYS A 192 17.29 -16.15 6.46
C LYS A 192 17.44 -15.40 7.77
N ARG A 193 16.83 -14.22 7.86
CA ARG A 193 16.90 -13.38 9.05
C ARG A 193 16.09 -13.97 10.21
N ARG A 194 14.92 -14.54 9.94
CA ARG A 194 14.08 -15.19 10.96
C ARG A 194 14.81 -16.39 11.58
N LEU A 195 15.53 -17.17 10.78
CA LEU A 195 16.39 -18.25 11.27
C LEU A 195 17.55 -17.74 12.14
N ALA A 196 17.95 -16.49 11.97
CA ALA A 196 18.94 -15.81 12.81
C ALA A 196 18.33 -15.06 14.02
N GLY A 197 17.03 -15.26 14.29
CA GLY A 197 16.34 -14.65 15.45
C GLY A 197 15.80 -13.25 15.24
N HIS A 198 15.77 -12.75 13.99
CA HIS A 198 15.17 -11.44 13.69
C HIS A 198 13.70 -11.58 13.28
N ASP A 199 12.87 -10.68 13.75
CA ASP A 199 11.41 -10.70 13.55
C ASP A 199 10.90 -9.78 12.43
N PHE A 200 11.74 -8.89 11.91
CA PHE A 200 11.34 -7.91 10.89
C PHE A 200 11.37 -8.47 9.47
N PHE A 201 10.26 -8.32 8.74
CA PHE A 201 10.23 -8.59 7.30
C PHE A 201 10.89 -7.44 6.54
N PRO A 202 12.02 -7.67 5.84
CA PRO A 202 12.84 -6.61 5.27
C PRO A 202 12.10 -5.80 4.21
N SER A 203 12.60 -4.60 3.94
CA SER A 203 12.08 -3.73 2.90
C SER A 203 13.16 -3.38 1.87
N VAL A 204 12.74 -3.18 0.63
CA VAL A 204 13.62 -2.73 -0.47
C VAL A 204 13.03 -1.47 -1.07
N PRO A 205 13.54 -0.30 -0.68
CA PRO A 205 13.18 0.96 -1.35
C PRO A 205 13.56 0.93 -2.83
N LEU A 206 12.92 1.78 -3.62
CA LEU A 206 13.29 1.97 -5.02
C LEU A 206 14.77 2.38 -5.13
N ASN A 207 15.56 1.58 -5.88
CA ASN A 207 16.99 1.84 -6.16
C ASN A 207 17.92 1.89 -4.93
N HIS A 208 17.57 1.23 -3.83
CA HIS A 208 18.35 1.30 -2.60
C HIS A 208 18.68 -0.07 -1.99
N ARG A 209 19.58 -0.02 -1.01
CA ARG A 209 19.95 -1.20 -0.22
C ARG A 209 18.75 -1.69 0.60
N VAL A 210 18.67 -3.00 0.79
CA VAL A 210 17.70 -3.64 1.68
C VAL A 210 17.79 -3.04 3.08
N LEU A 211 16.65 -2.62 3.62
CA LEU A 211 16.50 -2.24 5.01
C LEU A 211 16.10 -3.48 5.80
N GLU A 212 16.94 -3.85 6.74
CA GLU A 212 16.84 -5.14 7.40
C GLU A 212 16.23 -5.07 8.81
N THR A 213 16.09 -3.87 9.37
CA THR A 213 15.53 -3.65 10.70
C THR A 213 14.58 -2.47 10.73
N ARG A 214 13.66 -2.44 11.72
CA ARG A 214 12.81 -1.27 11.97
C ARG A 214 13.65 -0.01 12.26
N HIS A 215 14.77 -0.19 12.94
CA HIS A 215 15.70 0.92 13.22
C HIS A 215 16.28 1.51 11.92
N ASP A 216 16.67 0.68 10.94
CA ASP A 216 17.16 1.17 9.64
C ASP A 216 16.09 1.95 8.91
N VAL A 217 14.82 1.49 8.97
CA VAL A 217 13.66 2.17 8.40
C VAL A 217 13.47 3.54 9.05
N GLU A 218 13.34 3.60 10.37
CA GLU A 218 13.08 4.84 11.10
C GLU A 218 14.23 5.85 10.91
N LYS A 219 15.48 5.39 10.99
CA LYS A 219 16.66 6.24 10.71
C LYS A 219 16.62 6.82 9.29
N LYS A 220 16.16 6.05 8.31
CA LYS A 220 16.07 6.51 6.93
C LYS A 220 14.91 7.49 6.72
N LEU A 221 13.83 7.34 7.47
CA LEU A 221 12.66 8.23 7.43
C LEU A 221 12.85 9.51 8.25
N GLU A 222 13.77 9.55 9.21
CA GLU A 222 13.98 10.68 10.11
C GLU A 222 14.05 12.06 9.41
N PRO A 223 14.73 12.22 8.26
CA PRO A 223 14.78 13.50 7.55
C PRO A 223 13.42 13.95 6.97
N PHE A 224 12.48 13.03 6.81
CA PHE A 224 11.16 13.26 6.22
C PHE A 224 10.05 13.34 7.26
N GLN A 225 10.36 12.99 8.52
CA GLN A 225 9.41 13.07 9.62
C GLN A 225 9.27 14.52 10.08
N ASN A 226 8.04 15.01 10.10
CA ASN A 226 7.75 16.30 10.72
C ASN A 226 7.63 16.11 12.24
N LYS A 227 8.61 16.57 12.99
CA LYS A 227 8.66 16.46 14.47
C LYS A 227 7.50 17.16 15.19
N LEU A 228 6.78 18.03 14.49
CA LEU A 228 5.60 18.73 15.02
C LEU A 228 4.30 17.93 14.79
N LEU A 229 4.34 16.90 13.92
CA LEU A 229 3.19 16.07 13.63
C LEU A 229 3.31 14.79 14.46
N THR A 230 2.40 14.64 15.39
CA THR A 230 2.24 13.38 16.12
C THR A 230 1.27 12.48 15.37
N CYS A 231 1.53 11.17 15.39
CA CYS A 231 0.56 10.19 14.92
C CYS A 231 -0.66 10.25 15.86
N GLU A 232 -1.69 11.00 15.49
CA GLU A 232 -2.89 11.15 16.31
C GLU A 232 -3.67 9.84 16.36
N ILE A 233 -3.42 9.06 17.39
CA ILE A 233 -4.26 7.91 17.75
C ILE A 233 -5.44 8.48 18.54
N VAL A 234 -6.64 8.27 18.02
CA VAL A 234 -7.86 8.64 18.75
C VAL A 234 -8.01 7.68 19.94
N PRO A 235 -8.01 8.15 21.17
CA PRO A 235 -8.28 7.28 22.32
C PRO A 235 -9.69 6.67 22.15
N ARG A 236 -9.81 5.40 22.47
CA ARG A 236 -11.09 4.67 22.49
C ARG A 236 -12.01 5.21 23.57
#